data_7571edb4698865c94a7140218dfe8ef3
#
_entry.id   7571edb4698865c94a7140218dfe8ef3
#
_cell.length_a   1.000
_cell.length_b   1.000
_cell.length_c   1.000
_cell.angle_alpha   90.00
_cell.angle_beta   90.00
_cell.angle_gamma   90.00
#
_symmetry.space_group_name_H-M   'P 1'
#
loop_
_entity.id
_entity.type
_entity.pdbx_description
1 polymer ?
#
loop_
_entity_poly.entity_id
_entity_poly.type
_entity_poly.pdbx_seq_one_letter_code
_entity_poly.pdbx_strand_id
1 'polypeptide(L)'
;KSLEDGHLPEEQIAVYEDCGWEYVISRGYLHIFRAPEGNDAPEFYLEPEQQAATLKGLRKQYRSSLMAPFIILAFHAFMAALVGGLFNGRWAAQLYRGLVEETAWVIGFCLFLLWAVFSDLWSFIYISRLYRRMKKGIPLDHAPRSRKLIIIPRIISLLLLICILGCVGYDYLNDERYTMPDVSDGPYILLSDLDIEGKRTTNSVNGEGSMVKANQSMLADHWDTQEYVDVINGSYSSEEWLYQDVYILKNEDMVDRFVEVLMIDSVFAQSTEDYTRIEIPGLDQAWVTERLECIAVKGILIIV
;
A
#
# COMPACT_ATOMS: atom_id res chain seq x y z
N LYS A 1 -5.73 -7.17 40.82
CA LYS A 1 -4.53 -6.34 40.52
C LYS A 1 -3.57 -6.92 39.48
N SER A 2 -3.65 -8.20 39.14
CA SER A 2 -2.65 -8.91 38.33
C SER A 2 -3.04 -9.27 36.90
N LEU A 3 -4.26 -9.07 36.49
CA LEU A 3 -4.74 -9.35 35.14
C LEU A 3 -4.37 -8.26 34.11
N GLU A 4 -3.79 -7.14 34.53
CA GLU A 4 -3.43 -6.05 33.65
C GLU A 4 -2.08 -6.26 32.94
N ASP A 5 -1.17 -7.06 33.51
CA ASP A 5 0.20 -7.24 32.98
C ASP A 5 0.42 -8.50 32.11
N GLY A 6 -0.65 -9.26 31.83
CA GLY A 6 -0.55 -10.45 30.98
C GLY A 6 0.24 -11.63 31.57
N HIS A 7 0.76 -11.49 32.79
CA HIS A 7 1.40 -12.54 33.56
C HIS A 7 0.48 -13.04 34.67
N LEU A 8 0.29 -14.38 34.73
CA LEU A 8 -0.39 -14.99 35.85
C LEU A 8 0.62 -15.07 37.01
N PRO A 9 0.30 -14.58 38.23
CA PRO A 9 1.18 -14.74 39.39
C PRO A 9 1.42 -16.21 39.72
N GLU A 10 2.64 -16.56 40.13
CA GLU A 10 3.00 -17.94 40.50
C GLU A 10 2.10 -18.50 41.61
N GLU A 11 1.66 -17.63 42.54
CA GLU A 11 0.71 -18.03 43.60
C GLU A 11 -0.66 -18.46 43.02
N GLN A 12 -1.11 -17.86 41.94
CA GLN A 12 -2.35 -18.30 41.27
C GLN A 12 -2.14 -19.59 40.46
N ILE A 13 -0.98 -19.77 39.86
CA ILE A 13 -0.65 -21.03 39.17
C ILE A 13 -0.67 -22.18 40.21
N ALA A 14 -0.03 -22.01 41.36
CA ALA A 14 -0.02 -23.01 42.43
C ALA A 14 -1.41 -23.38 42.92
N VAL A 15 -2.31 -22.41 43.09
CA VAL A 15 -3.72 -22.66 43.46
C VAL A 15 -4.44 -23.52 42.45
N TYR A 16 -4.19 -23.32 41.16
CA TYR A 16 -4.79 -24.12 40.09
C TYR A 16 -4.18 -25.52 40.03
N GLU A 17 -2.86 -25.65 40.26
CA GLU A 17 -2.17 -26.91 40.34
C GLU A 17 -2.63 -27.77 41.54
N ASP A 18 -2.88 -27.12 42.68
CA ASP A 18 -3.48 -27.77 43.86
C ASP A 18 -4.90 -28.29 43.58
N CYS A 19 -5.64 -27.63 42.64
CA CYS A 19 -6.94 -28.09 42.18
C CYS A 19 -6.88 -29.15 41.08
N GLY A 20 -5.69 -29.65 40.72
CA GLY A 20 -5.49 -30.70 39.74
C GLY A 20 -5.35 -30.25 38.29
N TRP A 21 -5.13 -28.94 38.07
CA TRP A 21 -4.86 -28.38 36.76
C TRP A 21 -3.35 -28.23 36.55
N GLU A 22 -2.82 -28.60 35.39
CA GLU A 22 -1.45 -28.33 35.00
C GLU A 22 -1.38 -27.07 34.15
N TYR A 23 -0.52 -26.11 34.53
CA TYR A 23 -0.24 -24.96 33.70
C TYR A 23 0.59 -25.37 32.46
N VAL A 24 0.15 -24.96 31.27
CA VAL A 24 0.81 -25.30 29.99
C VAL A 24 1.57 -24.12 29.44
N ILE A 25 0.88 -22.98 29.19
CA ILE A 25 1.47 -21.79 28.57
C ILE A 25 0.57 -20.56 28.72
N SER A 26 1.20 -19.37 28.68
CA SER A 26 0.52 -18.09 28.53
C SER A 26 0.84 -17.43 27.20
N ARG A 27 -0.15 -16.79 26.61
CA ARG A 27 0.04 -15.88 25.47
C ARG A 27 -0.79 -14.62 25.68
N GLY A 28 -0.12 -13.54 26.14
CA GLY A 28 -0.80 -12.32 26.55
C GLY A 28 -1.80 -12.60 27.68
N TYR A 29 -3.07 -12.26 27.48
CA TYR A 29 -4.15 -12.48 28.46
C TYR A 29 -4.75 -13.92 28.45
N LEU A 30 -4.23 -14.80 27.63
CA LEU A 30 -4.70 -16.17 27.52
C LEU A 30 -3.75 -17.10 28.27
N HIS A 31 -4.26 -17.78 29.29
CA HIS A 31 -3.56 -18.79 30.07
C HIS A 31 -4.18 -20.15 29.80
N ILE A 32 -3.36 -21.14 29.45
CA ILE A 32 -3.82 -22.49 29.10
C ILE A 32 -3.41 -23.43 30.21
N PHE A 33 -4.39 -24.11 30.77
CA PHE A 33 -4.25 -25.17 31.71
C PHE A 33 -4.81 -26.47 31.14
N ARG A 34 -4.28 -27.59 31.55
CA ARG A 34 -4.69 -28.95 31.15
C ARG A 34 -5.06 -29.73 32.39
N ALA A 35 -6.19 -30.47 32.35
CA ALA A 35 -6.46 -31.52 33.30
C ALA A 35 -5.87 -32.81 32.74
N PRO A 36 -5.01 -33.56 33.49
CA PRO A 36 -4.55 -34.89 33.10
C PRO A 36 -5.71 -35.86 32.96
N GLU A 37 -5.60 -36.84 32.07
CA GLU A 37 -6.62 -37.91 31.93
C GLU A 37 -6.80 -38.67 33.26
N GLY A 38 -8.07 -38.75 33.69
CA GLY A 38 -8.42 -39.42 34.96
C GLY A 38 -8.39 -38.55 36.21
N ASN A 39 -8.15 -37.27 36.07
CA ASN A 39 -8.26 -36.31 37.16
C ASN A 39 -9.57 -35.52 37.03
N ASP A 40 -10.47 -35.63 38.05
CA ASP A 40 -11.73 -34.89 38.15
C ASP A 40 -11.47 -33.45 38.62
N ALA A 41 -10.60 -32.71 37.92
CA ALA A 41 -10.35 -31.32 38.22
C ALA A 41 -11.61 -30.51 38.05
N PRO A 42 -12.03 -29.69 39.05
CA PRO A 42 -13.26 -28.90 38.96
C PRO A 42 -13.15 -27.84 37.84
N GLU A 43 -14.27 -27.53 37.18
CA GLU A 43 -14.29 -26.46 36.18
C GLU A 43 -13.84 -25.11 36.81
N PHE A 44 -12.99 -24.37 36.11
CA PHE A 44 -12.42 -23.11 36.61
C PHE A 44 -13.47 -22.07 37.00
N TYR A 45 -14.53 -22.01 36.27
CA TYR A 45 -15.60 -21.03 36.49
C TYR A 45 -16.95 -21.72 36.30
N LEU A 46 -17.60 -21.98 37.39
CA LEU A 46 -18.96 -22.55 37.39
C LEU A 46 -20.01 -21.57 36.88
N GLU A 47 -19.78 -20.25 37.10
CA GLU A 47 -20.73 -19.21 36.71
C GLU A 47 -20.38 -18.56 35.37
N PRO A 48 -21.32 -18.51 34.40
CA PRO A 48 -21.11 -17.87 33.10
C PRO A 48 -20.67 -16.39 33.19
N GLU A 49 -21.07 -15.68 34.22
CA GLU A 49 -20.70 -14.29 34.44
C GLU A 49 -19.18 -14.13 34.73
N GLN A 50 -18.60 -15.04 35.51
CA GLN A 50 -17.18 -15.05 35.81
C GLN A 50 -16.39 -15.38 34.55
N GLN A 51 -16.88 -16.33 33.74
CA GLN A 51 -16.29 -16.63 32.43
C GLN A 51 -16.34 -15.41 31.49
N ALA A 52 -17.41 -14.61 31.52
CA ALA A 52 -17.53 -13.39 30.73
C ALA A 52 -16.43 -12.36 31.11
N ALA A 53 -16.04 -12.29 32.38
CA ALA A 53 -14.98 -11.37 32.82
C ALA A 53 -13.63 -11.67 32.15
N THR A 54 -13.31 -12.93 31.87
CA THR A 54 -12.07 -13.33 31.18
C THR A 54 -12.03 -12.82 29.73
N LEU A 55 -13.18 -12.70 29.06
CA LEU A 55 -13.27 -12.20 27.69
C LEU A 55 -13.19 -10.66 27.57
N LYS A 56 -13.30 -9.94 28.70
CA LYS A 56 -13.28 -8.47 28.69
C LYS A 56 -11.96 -7.90 28.15
N GLY A 57 -10.81 -8.48 28.55
CA GLY A 57 -9.51 -8.11 28.07
C GLY A 57 -9.34 -8.34 26.57
N LEU A 58 -9.70 -9.55 26.11
CA LEU A 58 -9.65 -9.94 24.71
C LEU A 58 -10.55 -9.05 23.83
N ARG A 59 -11.77 -8.74 24.30
CA ARG A 59 -12.68 -7.82 23.61
C ARG A 59 -12.10 -6.40 23.49
N LYS A 60 -11.43 -5.89 24.54
CA LYS A 60 -10.75 -4.60 24.53
C LYS A 60 -9.65 -4.59 23.49
N GLN A 61 -8.85 -5.65 23.41
CA GLN A 61 -7.77 -5.81 22.44
C GLN A 61 -8.30 -5.76 21.00
N TYR A 62 -9.30 -6.57 20.65
CA TYR A 62 -9.87 -6.53 19.29
C TYR A 62 -10.55 -5.20 18.96
N ARG A 63 -11.16 -4.53 19.94
CA ARG A 63 -11.68 -3.17 19.73
C ARG A 63 -10.55 -2.17 19.41
N SER A 64 -9.41 -2.30 20.08
CA SER A 64 -8.23 -1.48 19.81
C SER A 64 -7.63 -1.78 18.43
N SER A 65 -7.55 -3.06 18.07
CA SER A 65 -7.03 -3.54 16.78
C SER A 65 -7.82 -3.01 15.59
N LEU A 66 -9.16 -2.85 15.73
CA LEU A 66 -10.00 -2.26 14.69
C LEU A 66 -9.59 -0.82 14.31
N MET A 67 -8.87 -0.12 15.18
CA MET A 67 -8.37 1.23 14.87
C MET A 67 -7.08 1.22 14.06
N ALA A 68 -6.33 0.11 14.03
CA ALA A 68 -5.04 0.03 13.38
C ALA A 68 -5.09 0.33 11.86
N PRO A 69 -6.02 -0.23 11.06
CA PRO A 69 -6.13 0.11 9.63
C PRO A 69 -6.41 1.60 9.39
N PHE A 70 -7.22 2.22 10.25
CA PHE A 70 -7.51 3.66 10.14
C PHE A 70 -6.30 4.52 10.51
N ILE A 71 -5.48 4.09 11.49
CA ILE A 71 -4.23 4.76 11.85
C ILE A 71 -3.23 4.63 10.71
N ILE A 72 -3.12 3.47 10.09
CA ILE A 72 -2.25 3.23 8.93
C ILE A 72 -2.69 4.14 7.76
N LEU A 73 -3.98 4.18 7.45
CA LEU A 73 -4.51 5.05 6.39
C LEU A 73 -4.27 6.52 6.69
N ALA A 74 -4.53 6.97 7.93
CA ALA A 74 -4.28 8.34 8.36
C ALA A 74 -2.79 8.70 8.29
N PHE A 75 -1.91 7.78 8.66
CA PHE A 75 -0.46 7.98 8.56
C PHE A 75 -0.02 8.12 7.09
N HIS A 76 -0.50 7.26 6.18
CA HIS A 76 -0.20 7.37 4.75
C HIS A 76 -0.75 8.67 4.15
N ALA A 77 -1.99 9.04 4.50
CA ALA A 77 -2.56 10.31 4.09
C ALA A 77 -1.76 11.51 4.63
N PHE A 78 -1.29 11.45 5.88
CA PHE A 78 -0.44 12.48 6.47
C PHE A 78 0.93 12.56 5.80
N MET A 79 1.57 11.41 5.50
CA MET A 79 2.85 11.38 4.78
C MET A 79 2.71 11.89 3.36
N ALA A 80 1.69 11.46 2.62
CA ALA A 80 1.37 11.98 1.29
C ALA A 80 1.14 13.51 1.31
N ALA A 81 0.54 13.97 2.37
CA ALA A 81 0.29 15.38 2.62
C ALA A 81 1.56 16.18 2.92
N LEU A 82 2.50 15.63 3.69
CA LEU A 82 3.77 16.27 3.97
C LEU A 82 4.66 16.33 2.72
N VAL A 83 4.70 15.25 1.94
CA VAL A 83 5.54 15.14 0.74
C VAL A 83 4.89 15.87 -0.44
N GLY A 84 3.57 15.71 -0.64
CA GLY A 84 2.83 16.24 -1.78
C GLY A 84 2.20 17.61 -1.56
N GLY A 85 2.44 18.26 -0.40
CA GLY A 85 1.86 19.56 -0.10
C GLY A 85 0.33 19.55 0.00
N LEU A 86 -0.24 19.11 1.12
CA LEU A 86 -1.68 19.14 1.42
C LEU A 86 -2.33 20.49 1.12
N PHE A 87 -1.53 21.54 1.25
CA PHE A 87 -1.99 22.92 1.08
C PHE A 87 -2.10 23.36 -0.37
N ASN A 88 -1.51 22.61 -1.32
CA ASN A 88 -1.50 22.98 -2.75
C ASN A 88 -2.50 22.17 -3.61
N GLY A 89 -3.31 21.30 -3.01
CA GLY A 89 -4.27 20.45 -3.75
C GLY A 89 -3.65 19.31 -4.57
N ARG A 90 -2.32 19.23 -4.63
CA ARG A 90 -1.57 18.24 -5.45
C ARG A 90 -1.73 16.78 -4.99
N TRP A 91 -2.09 16.54 -3.72
CA TRP A 91 -2.24 15.18 -3.19
C TRP A 91 -3.22 14.31 -4.00
N ALA A 92 -4.30 14.91 -4.52
CA ALA A 92 -5.28 14.18 -5.33
C ALA A 92 -4.71 13.81 -6.70
N ALA A 93 -3.93 14.72 -7.30
CA ALA A 93 -3.23 14.49 -8.55
C ALA A 93 -2.19 13.37 -8.38
N GLN A 94 -1.37 13.41 -7.33
CA GLN A 94 -0.39 12.36 -7.02
C GLN A 94 -1.04 10.99 -6.77
N LEU A 95 -2.16 10.94 -6.06
CA LEU A 95 -2.90 9.69 -5.89
C LEU A 95 -3.44 9.15 -7.22
N TYR A 96 -3.93 10.03 -8.09
CA TYR A 96 -4.42 9.62 -9.40
C TYR A 96 -3.27 9.17 -10.31
N ARG A 97 -2.14 9.90 -10.32
CA ARG A 97 -0.93 9.52 -11.02
C ARG A 97 -0.43 8.14 -10.54
N GLY A 98 -0.27 7.95 -9.23
CA GLY A 98 0.10 6.66 -8.64
C GLY A 98 -0.89 5.53 -8.96
N LEU A 99 -2.20 5.83 -9.07
CA LEU A 99 -3.18 4.86 -9.52
C LEU A 99 -2.94 4.44 -10.98
N VAL A 100 -2.54 5.36 -11.85
CA VAL A 100 -2.25 5.07 -13.27
C VAL A 100 -0.94 4.31 -13.41
N GLU A 101 0.11 4.72 -12.71
CA GLU A 101 1.45 4.13 -12.80
C GLU A 101 1.56 2.77 -12.09
N GLU A 102 0.91 2.61 -10.93
CA GLU A 102 1.04 1.45 -10.04
C GLU A 102 -0.32 0.87 -9.65
N THR A 103 -1.19 0.66 -10.63
CA THR A 103 -2.59 0.24 -10.40
C THR A 103 -2.70 -1.02 -9.54
N ALA A 104 -1.87 -2.02 -9.80
CA ALA A 104 -1.94 -3.29 -9.08
C ALA A 104 -1.50 -3.14 -7.63
N TRP A 105 -0.48 -2.31 -7.35
CA TRP A 105 -0.06 -1.98 -5.98
C TRP A 105 -1.17 -1.30 -5.18
N VAL A 106 -1.84 -0.30 -5.79
CA VAL A 106 -2.96 0.40 -5.15
C VAL A 106 -4.12 -0.55 -4.84
N ILE A 107 -4.47 -1.43 -5.80
CA ILE A 107 -5.49 -2.47 -5.58
C ILE A 107 -5.07 -3.41 -4.46
N GLY A 108 -3.83 -3.91 -4.47
CA GLY A 108 -3.27 -4.78 -3.44
C GLY A 108 -3.33 -4.14 -2.05
N PHE A 109 -2.98 -2.87 -1.95
CA PHE A 109 -3.07 -2.10 -0.70
C PHE A 109 -4.52 -1.94 -0.21
N CYS A 110 -5.47 -1.61 -1.09
CA CYS A 110 -6.89 -1.55 -0.75
C CYS A 110 -7.43 -2.91 -0.26
N LEU A 111 -7.06 -4.00 -0.94
CA LEU A 111 -7.43 -5.36 -0.54
C LEU A 111 -6.83 -5.72 0.83
N PHE A 112 -5.58 -5.31 1.10
CA PHE A 112 -4.95 -5.51 2.41
C PHE A 112 -5.70 -4.80 3.52
N LEU A 113 -6.09 -3.52 3.33
CA LEU A 113 -6.89 -2.77 4.30
C LEU A 113 -8.25 -3.42 4.54
N LEU A 114 -8.94 -3.84 3.47
CA LEU A 114 -10.22 -4.54 3.56
C LEU A 114 -10.08 -5.86 4.33
N TRP A 115 -9.03 -6.62 4.06
CA TRP A 115 -8.75 -7.86 4.78
C TRP A 115 -8.49 -7.62 6.27
N ALA A 116 -7.69 -6.62 6.62
CA ALA A 116 -7.39 -6.26 8.00
C ALA A 116 -8.66 -5.88 8.77
N VAL A 117 -9.48 -4.98 8.19
CA VAL A 117 -10.75 -4.57 8.79
C VAL A 117 -11.71 -5.76 8.93
N PHE A 118 -11.86 -6.58 7.90
CA PHE A 118 -12.74 -7.75 7.91
C PHE A 118 -12.32 -8.76 8.99
N SER A 119 -11.04 -9.08 9.08
CA SER A 119 -10.48 -10.04 10.05
C SER A 119 -10.75 -9.61 11.50
N ASP A 120 -10.43 -8.34 11.80
CA ASP A 120 -10.62 -7.80 13.16
C ASP A 120 -12.09 -7.60 13.51
N LEU A 121 -12.91 -7.13 12.57
CA LEU A 121 -14.35 -6.96 12.75
C LEU A 121 -15.05 -8.31 13.02
N TRP A 122 -14.69 -9.34 12.25
CA TRP A 122 -15.22 -10.69 12.45
C TRP A 122 -14.90 -11.21 13.84
N SER A 123 -13.64 -11.08 14.25
CA SER A 123 -13.17 -11.49 15.57
C SER A 123 -13.85 -10.72 16.70
N PHE A 124 -13.97 -9.40 16.55
CA PHE A 124 -14.67 -8.54 17.51
C PHE A 124 -16.17 -8.88 17.65
N ILE A 125 -16.87 -9.08 16.53
CA ILE A 125 -18.29 -9.46 16.53
C ILE A 125 -18.47 -10.80 17.24
N TYR A 126 -17.60 -11.76 16.92
CA TYR A 126 -17.66 -13.08 17.52
C TYR A 126 -17.49 -13.03 19.04
N ILE A 127 -16.41 -12.40 19.52
CA ILE A 127 -16.12 -12.28 20.95
C ILE A 127 -17.19 -11.46 21.66
N SER A 128 -17.71 -10.41 21.01
CA SER A 128 -18.79 -9.60 21.59
C SER A 128 -20.11 -10.37 21.73
N ARG A 129 -20.43 -11.25 20.76
CA ARG A 129 -21.59 -12.15 20.85
C ARG A 129 -21.42 -13.15 21.99
N LEU A 130 -20.24 -13.76 22.09
CA LEU A 130 -19.90 -14.70 23.15
C LEU A 130 -20.01 -14.03 24.52
N TYR A 131 -19.37 -12.88 24.70
CA TYR A 131 -19.44 -12.08 25.93
C TYR A 131 -20.89 -11.76 26.35
N ARG A 132 -21.75 -11.33 25.38
CA ARG A 132 -23.16 -11.02 25.66
C ARG A 132 -23.96 -12.23 26.06
N ARG A 133 -23.71 -13.43 25.51
CA ARG A 133 -24.37 -14.68 25.89
C ARG A 133 -24.00 -15.07 27.32
N MET A 134 -22.71 -15.06 27.64
CA MET A 134 -22.22 -15.39 28.97
C MET A 134 -22.73 -14.43 30.04
N LYS A 135 -22.79 -13.12 29.74
CA LYS A 135 -23.37 -12.10 30.65
C LYS A 135 -24.86 -12.31 30.90
N LYS A 136 -25.58 -13.03 30.04
CA LYS A 136 -26.98 -13.42 30.24
C LYS A 136 -27.13 -14.75 31.00
N GLY A 137 -26.07 -15.27 31.58
CA GLY A 137 -26.08 -16.55 32.30
C GLY A 137 -26.20 -17.78 31.40
N ILE A 138 -26.03 -17.62 30.06
CA ILE A 138 -26.07 -18.77 29.14
C ILE A 138 -24.68 -19.37 29.08
N PRO A 139 -24.46 -20.62 29.55
CA PRO A 139 -23.18 -21.27 29.55
C PRO A 139 -22.63 -21.47 28.13
N LEU A 140 -21.31 -21.65 28.04
CA LEU A 140 -20.68 -22.06 26.79
C LEU A 140 -21.19 -23.44 26.40
N ASP A 141 -21.74 -23.53 25.21
CA ASP A 141 -22.12 -24.80 24.63
C ASP A 141 -20.83 -25.55 24.21
N HIS A 142 -20.57 -26.69 24.81
CA HIS A 142 -19.39 -27.54 24.51
C HIS A 142 -19.60 -28.32 23.20
N ALA A 143 -20.76 -28.16 22.55
CA ALA A 143 -20.99 -28.78 21.26
C ALA A 143 -19.94 -28.35 20.23
N PRO A 144 -19.36 -29.27 19.48
CA PRO A 144 -18.36 -28.95 18.48
C PRO A 144 -18.95 -27.97 17.46
N ARG A 145 -18.37 -26.78 17.43
CA ARG A 145 -18.81 -25.70 16.52
C ARG A 145 -18.78 -26.21 15.09
N SER A 146 -19.79 -25.83 14.31
CA SER A 146 -19.81 -26.15 12.88
C SER A 146 -18.48 -25.77 12.24
N ARG A 147 -17.74 -26.74 11.69
CA ARG A 147 -16.44 -26.55 11.02
C ARG A 147 -16.52 -25.47 9.96
N LYS A 148 -17.68 -25.30 9.30
CA LYS A 148 -17.94 -24.27 8.29
C LYS A 148 -17.70 -22.85 8.81
N LEU A 149 -18.15 -22.53 10.03
CA LEU A 149 -17.98 -21.19 10.64
C LEU A 149 -16.52 -20.84 10.96
N ILE A 150 -15.63 -21.82 11.04
CA ILE A 150 -14.20 -21.62 11.26
C ILE A 150 -13.44 -21.60 9.92
N ILE A 151 -13.85 -22.45 8.98
CA ILE A 151 -13.13 -22.65 7.71
C ILE A 151 -13.39 -21.51 6.73
N ILE A 152 -14.64 -21.02 6.62
CA ILE A 152 -15.02 -19.99 5.66
C ILE A 152 -14.17 -18.70 5.80
N PRO A 153 -14.02 -18.08 6.99
CA PRO A 153 -13.19 -16.89 7.14
C PRO A 153 -11.72 -17.15 6.80
N ARG A 154 -11.21 -18.34 7.09
CA ARG A 154 -9.82 -18.72 6.77
C ARG A 154 -9.60 -18.85 5.27
N ILE A 155 -10.56 -19.45 4.55
CA ILE A 155 -10.50 -19.54 3.08
C ILE A 155 -10.55 -18.14 2.47
N ILE A 156 -11.44 -17.27 2.92
CA ILE A 156 -11.54 -15.87 2.44
C ILE A 156 -10.21 -15.15 2.70
N SER A 157 -9.64 -15.26 3.91
CA SER A 157 -8.36 -14.64 4.24
C SER A 157 -7.21 -15.17 3.35
N LEU A 158 -7.20 -16.47 3.05
CA LEU A 158 -6.19 -17.07 2.19
C LEU A 158 -6.33 -16.56 0.75
N LEU A 159 -7.54 -16.50 0.22
CA LEU A 159 -7.80 -15.99 -1.13
C LEU A 159 -7.38 -14.51 -1.25
N LEU A 160 -7.75 -13.67 -0.28
CA LEU A 160 -7.33 -12.27 -0.25
C LEU A 160 -5.80 -12.13 -0.18
N LEU A 161 -5.14 -12.96 0.63
CA LEU A 161 -3.67 -12.97 0.70
C LEU A 161 -3.05 -13.34 -0.65
N ILE A 162 -3.58 -14.34 -1.33
CA ILE A 162 -3.11 -14.74 -2.68
C ILE A 162 -3.31 -13.58 -3.68
N CYS A 163 -4.46 -12.90 -3.64
CA CYS A 163 -4.71 -11.74 -4.49
C CYS A 163 -3.72 -10.60 -4.22
N ILE A 164 -3.45 -10.29 -2.94
CA ILE A 164 -2.48 -9.25 -2.55
C ILE A 164 -1.08 -9.60 -3.07
N LEU A 165 -0.63 -10.83 -2.85
CA LEU A 165 0.67 -11.29 -3.35
C LEU A 165 0.74 -11.29 -4.88
N GLY A 166 -0.38 -11.60 -5.56
CA GLY A 166 -0.50 -11.50 -7.01
C GLY A 166 -0.36 -10.07 -7.53
N CYS A 167 -0.99 -9.10 -6.87
CA CYS A 167 -0.85 -7.68 -7.22
C CYS A 167 0.59 -7.19 -7.04
N VAL A 168 1.21 -7.47 -5.89
CA VAL A 168 2.61 -7.09 -5.63
C VAL A 168 3.57 -7.77 -6.60
N GLY A 169 3.34 -9.04 -6.91
CA GLY A 169 4.15 -9.78 -7.88
C GLY A 169 4.01 -9.24 -9.29
N TYR A 170 2.80 -8.80 -9.67
CA TYR A 170 2.56 -8.21 -10.99
C TYR A 170 3.38 -6.95 -11.20
N ASP A 171 3.34 -5.99 -10.27
CA ASP A 171 4.12 -4.75 -10.37
C ASP A 171 5.63 -5.04 -10.39
N TYR A 172 6.11 -5.94 -9.52
CA TYR A 172 7.52 -6.31 -9.47
C TYR A 172 8.04 -6.94 -10.78
N LEU A 173 7.21 -7.75 -11.45
CA LEU A 173 7.58 -8.42 -12.70
C LEU A 173 7.50 -7.50 -13.93
N ASN A 174 6.78 -6.38 -13.83
CA ASN A 174 6.60 -5.43 -14.92
C ASN A 174 7.39 -4.11 -14.71
N ASP A 175 8.21 -3.98 -13.66
CA ASP A 175 9.14 -2.87 -13.45
C ASP A 175 10.51 -3.26 -14.00
N GLU A 176 10.85 -2.75 -15.18
CA GLU A 176 12.13 -2.98 -15.84
C GLU A 176 12.99 -1.71 -15.78
N ARG A 177 14.27 -1.89 -15.45
CA ARG A 177 15.25 -0.80 -15.44
C ARG A 177 16.44 -1.20 -16.26
N TYR A 178 16.79 -0.37 -17.22
CA TYR A 178 17.95 -0.60 -18.07
C TYR A 178 18.68 0.69 -18.40
N THR A 179 19.93 0.54 -18.84
CA THR A 179 20.73 1.66 -19.30
C THR A 179 20.13 2.21 -20.59
N MET A 180 20.12 3.53 -20.76
CA MET A 180 19.64 4.18 -21.97
C MET A 180 20.32 3.61 -23.23
N PRO A 181 19.59 3.09 -24.22
CA PRO A 181 20.15 2.56 -25.46
C PRO A 181 20.67 3.67 -26.37
N ASP A 182 21.58 3.35 -27.32
CA ASP A 182 22.12 4.33 -28.28
C ASP A 182 21.12 4.71 -29.36
N VAL A 183 20.09 3.88 -29.57
CA VAL A 183 18.98 4.13 -30.47
C VAL A 183 17.71 3.89 -29.69
N SER A 184 16.75 4.81 -29.79
CA SER A 184 15.47 4.67 -29.08
C SER A 184 14.78 3.37 -29.50
N ASP A 185 14.48 2.51 -28.53
CA ASP A 185 13.71 1.26 -28.67
C ASP A 185 12.28 1.38 -28.08
N GLY A 186 11.93 2.57 -27.60
CA GLY A 186 10.65 2.90 -26.97
C GLY A 186 10.02 4.17 -27.54
N PRO A 187 8.92 4.62 -26.94
CA PRO A 187 8.20 5.83 -27.37
C PRO A 187 8.82 7.15 -26.88
N TYR A 188 10.02 7.10 -26.33
CA TYR A 188 10.75 8.27 -25.83
C TYR A 188 11.74 8.81 -26.85
N ILE A 189 12.18 10.06 -26.67
CA ILE A 189 13.11 10.79 -27.53
C ILE A 189 14.48 10.77 -26.87
N LEU A 190 15.55 10.69 -27.67
CA LEU A 190 16.93 10.84 -27.21
C LEU A 190 17.44 12.26 -27.52
N LEU A 191 18.44 12.72 -26.76
CA LEU A 191 19.12 14.00 -27.06
C LEU A 191 19.72 14.05 -28.48
N SER A 192 20.15 12.88 -28.97
CA SER A 192 20.63 12.75 -30.37
C SER A 192 19.52 12.97 -31.41
N ASP A 193 18.25 12.69 -31.08
CA ASP A 193 17.10 12.96 -31.97
C ASP A 193 16.77 14.45 -32.05
N LEU A 194 17.32 15.25 -31.11
CA LEU A 194 17.22 16.70 -31.04
C LEU A 194 18.49 17.41 -31.59
N ASP A 195 19.30 16.70 -32.35
CA ASP A 195 20.59 17.18 -32.87
C ASP A 195 21.61 17.59 -31.78
N ILE A 196 21.46 17.08 -30.56
CA ILE A 196 22.40 17.29 -29.46
C ILE A 196 23.32 16.08 -29.38
N GLU A 197 24.49 16.23 -29.97
CA GLU A 197 25.50 15.19 -29.98
C GLU A 197 26.51 15.40 -28.85
N GLY A 198 26.86 14.32 -28.14
CA GLY A 198 27.84 14.37 -27.08
C GLY A 198 28.13 12.97 -26.53
N LYS A 199 28.99 12.93 -25.52
CA LYS A 199 29.30 11.67 -24.82
C LYS A 199 28.39 11.51 -23.65
N ARG A 200 27.65 10.39 -23.58
CA ARG A 200 26.83 10.07 -22.39
C ARG A 200 27.71 10.07 -21.15
N THR A 201 27.19 10.72 -20.12
CA THR A 201 27.84 10.90 -18.83
C THR A 201 26.90 10.52 -17.67
N THR A 202 27.39 10.66 -16.47
CA THR A 202 26.59 10.55 -15.25
C THR A 202 26.25 11.95 -14.75
N ASN A 203 25.11 12.11 -14.13
CA ASN A 203 24.71 13.36 -13.48
C ASN A 203 25.81 13.84 -12.53
N SER A 204 26.28 15.08 -12.71
CA SER A 204 27.35 15.68 -11.91
C SER A 204 27.01 15.85 -10.43
N VAL A 205 25.73 15.86 -10.06
CA VAL A 205 25.26 16.10 -8.69
C VAL A 205 25.07 14.79 -7.91
N ASN A 206 24.39 13.78 -8.52
CA ASN A 206 24.03 12.53 -7.81
C ASN A 206 24.80 11.30 -8.33
N GLY A 207 25.55 11.42 -9.43
CA GLY A 207 26.32 10.33 -10.03
C GLY A 207 25.47 9.28 -10.75
N GLU A 208 24.18 9.54 -10.97
CA GLU A 208 23.29 8.63 -11.71
C GLU A 208 23.58 8.69 -13.20
N GLY A 209 23.60 7.53 -13.84
CA GLY A 209 23.80 7.41 -15.30
C GLY A 209 22.49 7.56 -16.07
N SER A 210 22.61 7.72 -17.39
CA SER A 210 21.46 7.71 -18.29
C SER A 210 20.72 6.38 -18.22
N MET A 211 19.43 6.40 -17.93
CA MET A 211 18.62 5.21 -17.66
C MET A 211 17.18 5.33 -18.18
N VAL A 212 16.58 4.19 -18.39
CA VAL A 212 15.15 4.03 -18.68
C VAL A 212 14.54 3.15 -17.59
N LYS A 213 13.47 3.60 -17.01
CA LYS A 213 12.59 2.80 -16.17
C LYS A 213 11.27 2.61 -16.92
N ALA A 214 10.98 1.36 -17.31
CA ALA A 214 9.74 1.00 -17.97
C ALA A 214 8.83 0.25 -16.99
N ASN A 215 7.58 0.65 -16.90
CA ASN A 215 6.57 0.00 -16.08
C ASN A 215 5.29 -0.21 -16.88
N GLN A 216 4.69 -1.39 -16.76
CA GLN A 216 3.41 -1.73 -17.37
C GLN A 216 2.35 -1.90 -16.30
N SER A 217 1.49 -0.92 -16.15
CA SER A 217 0.34 -1.00 -15.26
C SER A 217 -0.91 -1.53 -15.97
N MET A 218 -2.00 -1.72 -15.21
CA MET A 218 -3.30 -2.08 -15.80
C MET A 218 -3.94 -0.93 -16.60
N LEU A 219 -3.53 0.33 -16.34
CA LEU A 219 -4.13 1.53 -16.93
C LEU A 219 -3.22 2.23 -17.94
N ALA A 220 -1.90 2.04 -17.84
CA ALA A 220 -0.92 2.67 -18.73
C ALA A 220 0.34 1.82 -18.86
N ASP A 221 1.02 1.96 -19.99
CA ASP A 221 2.44 1.65 -20.11
C ASP A 221 3.20 2.97 -19.91
N HIS A 222 4.21 2.98 -19.05
CA HIS A 222 4.92 4.18 -18.62
C HIS A 222 6.44 3.99 -18.74
N TRP A 223 7.11 5.03 -19.26
CA TRP A 223 8.57 5.13 -19.30
C TRP A 223 8.99 6.41 -18.62
N ASP A 224 9.80 6.30 -17.57
CA ASP A 224 10.55 7.38 -16.94
C ASP A 224 11.99 7.30 -17.47
N THR A 225 12.41 8.33 -18.18
CA THR A 225 13.69 8.36 -18.84
C THR A 225 14.52 9.54 -18.38
N GLN A 226 15.82 9.28 -18.18
CA GLN A 226 16.80 10.29 -17.81
C GLN A 226 18.00 10.14 -18.72
N GLU A 227 18.36 11.17 -19.46
CA GLU A 227 19.56 11.19 -20.31
C GLU A 227 20.45 12.36 -19.94
N TYR A 228 21.77 12.09 -19.81
CA TYR A 228 22.81 13.07 -19.53
C TYR A 228 23.90 12.93 -20.56
N VAL A 229 24.28 14.05 -21.19
CA VAL A 229 25.29 14.09 -22.27
C VAL A 229 26.22 15.27 -22.05
N ASP A 230 27.53 15.01 -22.10
CA ASP A 230 28.54 16.06 -22.15
C ASP A 230 28.73 16.50 -23.61
N VAL A 231 28.34 17.73 -23.88
CA VAL A 231 28.55 18.39 -25.20
C VAL A 231 29.84 19.19 -25.17
N ILE A 232 30.76 18.85 -26.05
CA ILE A 232 32.05 19.53 -26.16
C ILE A 232 32.00 20.55 -27.32
N ASN A 233 31.87 21.83 -26.98
CA ASN A 233 31.93 22.95 -27.93
C ASN A 233 33.27 23.69 -27.81
N GLY A 234 34.27 23.21 -28.53
CA GLY A 234 35.63 23.82 -28.52
C GLY A 234 36.33 23.62 -27.16
N SER A 235 36.50 24.72 -26.40
CA SER A 235 37.16 24.69 -25.08
C SER A 235 36.20 24.57 -23.89
N TYR A 236 34.92 24.52 -24.13
CA TYR A 236 33.89 24.42 -23.09
C TYR A 236 33.14 23.10 -23.20
N SER A 237 32.86 22.46 -22.06
CA SER A 237 31.93 21.35 -21.96
C SER A 237 30.71 21.82 -21.19
N SER A 238 29.53 21.52 -21.72
CA SER A 238 28.24 21.67 -21.00
C SER A 238 27.63 20.32 -20.81
N GLU A 239 27.01 20.11 -19.63
CA GLU A 239 26.18 18.94 -19.37
C GLU A 239 24.75 19.28 -19.81
N GLU A 240 24.28 18.58 -20.83
CA GLU A 240 22.90 18.66 -21.28
C GLU A 240 22.12 17.46 -20.73
N TRP A 241 20.85 17.67 -20.41
CA TRP A 241 20.01 16.64 -19.84
C TRP A 241 18.59 16.68 -20.39
N LEU A 242 17.97 15.51 -20.43
CA LEU A 242 16.58 15.34 -20.83
C LEU A 242 15.91 14.38 -19.87
N TYR A 243 14.82 14.84 -19.26
CA TYR A 243 13.91 14.01 -18.46
C TYR A 243 12.58 13.90 -19.19
N GLN A 244 12.06 12.69 -19.27
CA GLN A 244 10.77 12.47 -19.92
C GLN A 244 9.96 11.43 -19.13
N ASP A 245 8.72 11.73 -18.91
CA ASP A 245 7.67 10.77 -18.53
C ASP A 245 6.79 10.51 -19.74
N VAL A 246 6.78 9.29 -20.24
CA VAL A 246 6.00 8.90 -21.41
C VAL A 246 4.94 7.90 -21.01
N TYR A 247 3.70 8.18 -21.33
CA TYR A 247 2.55 7.32 -21.01
C TYR A 247 1.82 6.90 -22.27
N ILE A 248 1.49 5.62 -22.37
CA ILE A 248 0.52 5.07 -23.32
C ILE A 248 -0.67 4.59 -22.52
N LEU A 249 -1.73 5.39 -22.45
CA LEU A 249 -2.93 5.06 -21.71
C LEU A 249 -3.70 3.93 -22.42
N LYS A 250 -4.31 3.02 -21.64
CA LYS A 250 -5.12 1.93 -22.19
C LYS A 250 -6.58 2.32 -22.45
N ASN A 251 -6.98 3.54 -22.07
CA ASN A 251 -8.32 4.07 -22.31
C ASN A 251 -8.23 5.57 -22.68
N GLU A 252 -8.80 5.91 -23.84
CA GLU A 252 -8.85 7.29 -24.37
C GLU A 252 -9.63 8.25 -23.45
N ASP A 253 -10.68 7.77 -22.77
CA ASP A 253 -11.48 8.60 -21.87
C ASP A 253 -10.69 9.18 -20.67
N MET A 254 -9.51 8.62 -20.41
CA MET A 254 -8.65 9.07 -19.33
C MET A 254 -7.68 10.18 -19.72
N VAL A 255 -7.46 10.43 -21.01
CA VAL A 255 -6.40 11.31 -21.53
C VAL A 255 -6.52 12.71 -20.96
N ASP A 256 -7.66 13.38 -21.18
CA ASP A 256 -7.82 14.77 -20.75
C ASP A 256 -7.69 14.94 -19.24
N ARG A 257 -8.26 14.00 -18.48
CA ARG A 257 -8.15 14.03 -17.02
C ARG A 257 -6.73 13.76 -16.54
N PHE A 258 -6.02 12.86 -17.18
CA PHE A 258 -4.65 12.53 -16.79
C PHE A 258 -3.68 13.66 -17.14
N VAL A 259 -3.86 14.34 -18.28
CA VAL A 259 -3.10 15.54 -18.63
C VAL A 259 -3.30 16.66 -17.58
N GLU A 260 -4.54 16.91 -17.14
CA GLU A 260 -4.81 17.86 -16.06
C GLU A 260 -4.08 17.47 -14.75
N VAL A 261 -4.05 16.18 -14.45
CA VAL A 261 -3.32 15.64 -13.28
C VAL A 261 -1.83 15.88 -13.39
N LEU A 262 -1.22 15.62 -14.56
CA LEU A 262 0.21 15.86 -14.81
C LEU A 262 0.57 17.34 -14.67
N MET A 263 -0.27 18.24 -15.19
CA MET A 263 -0.10 19.69 -15.02
C MET A 263 -0.11 20.11 -13.55
N ILE A 264 -1.01 19.55 -12.75
CA ILE A 264 -1.11 19.86 -11.31
C ILE A 264 0.06 19.25 -10.52
N ASP A 265 0.55 18.07 -10.91
CA ASP A 265 1.63 17.36 -10.22
C ASP A 265 3.03 17.84 -10.62
N SER A 266 3.14 18.64 -11.65
CA SER A 266 4.41 19.21 -12.12
C SER A 266 5.20 19.89 -11.00
N VAL A 267 6.52 19.70 -11.02
CA VAL A 267 7.46 20.39 -10.13
C VAL A 267 7.67 21.84 -10.56
N PHE A 268 7.52 22.11 -11.86
CA PHE A 268 7.84 23.39 -12.49
C PHE A 268 6.65 24.35 -12.60
N ALA A 269 5.42 23.82 -12.53
CA ALA A 269 4.18 24.60 -12.53
C ALA A 269 3.46 24.50 -11.19
N GLN A 270 2.70 25.51 -10.81
CA GLN A 270 1.90 25.54 -9.59
C GLN A 270 0.42 25.27 -9.84
N SER A 271 -0.01 25.49 -11.07
CA SER A 271 -1.40 25.30 -11.52
C SER A 271 -1.47 25.00 -13.01
N THR A 272 -2.63 24.57 -13.47
CA THR A 272 -2.90 24.39 -14.91
C THR A 272 -2.85 25.71 -15.70
N GLU A 273 -2.98 26.86 -15.03
CA GLU A 273 -2.92 28.18 -15.62
C GLU A 273 -1.50 28.60 -16.04
N ASP A 274 -0.48 27.94 -15.48
CA ASP A 274 0.93 28.18 -15.84
C ASP A 274 1.30 27.58 -17.20
N TYR A 275 0.41 26.74 -17.77
CA TYR A 275 0.59 26.11 -19.06
C TYR A 275 -0.07 26.91 -20.16
N THR A 276 0.69 27.26 -21.18
CA THR A 276 0.18 27.88 -22.41
C THR A 276 -0.03 26.82 -23.47
N ARG A 277 -1.25 26.70 -23.98
CA ARG A 277 -1.54 25.80 -25.09
C ARG A 277 -0.89 26.31 -26.36
N ILE A 278 -0.22 25.41 -27.07
CA ILE A 278 0.41 25.68 -28.38
C ILE A 278 -0.15 24.71 -29.42
N GLU A 279 -0.15 25.13 -30.69
CA GLU A 279 -0.55 24.26 -31.79
C GLU A 279 0.70 23.74 -32.49
N ILE A 280 0.85 22.40 -32.47
CA ILE A 280 1.92 21.71 -33.16
C ILE A 280 1.30 20.76 -34.18
N PRO A 281 1.65 20.88 -35.48
CA PRO A 281 1.10 20.01 -36.51
C PRO A 281 1.39 18.52 -36.19
N GLY A 282 0.33 17.72 -36.20
CA GLY A 282 0.41 16.26 -35.94
C GLY A 282 0.20 15.85 -34.49
N LEU A 283 0.08 16.78 -33.56
CA LEU A 283 -0.37 16.54 -32.17
C LEU A 283 -1.82 16.95 -31.98
N ASP A 284 -2.51 16.26 -31.10
CA ASP A 284 -3.90 16.59 -30.73
C ASP A 284 -3.93 17.76 -29.73
N GLN A 285 -2.97 17.76 -28.82
CA GLN A 285 -2.82 18.78 -27.81
C GLN A 285 -1.33 18.96 -27.46
N ALA A 286 -0.94 20.19 -27.17
CA ALA A 286 0.37 20.50 -26.65
C ALA A 286 0.33 21.73 -25.73
N TRP A 287 1.13 21.69 -24.67
CA TRP A 287 1.27 22.78 -23.70
C TRP A 287 2.72 22.98 -23.34
N VAL A 288 3.08 24.19 -22.98
CA VAL A 288 4.43 24.57 -22.55
C VAL A 288 4.34 25.54 -21.37
N THR A 289 5.26 25.41 -20.44
CA THR A 289 5.46 26.36 -19.35
C THR A 289 6.59 27.34 -19.69
N GLU A 290 6.68 28.46 -18.98
CA GLU A 290 7.81 29.39 -19.06
C GLU A 290 9.17 28.74 -18.71
N ARG A 291 9.16 27.63 -17.98
CA ARG A 291 10.34 26.85 -17.58
C ARG A 291 10.69 25.71 -18.53
N LEU A 292 10.14 25.73 -19.74
CA LEU A 292 10.40 24.77 -20.81
C LEU A 292 9.94 23.32 -20.51
N GLU A 293 9.06 23.11 -19.53
CA GLU A 293 8.34 21.86 -19.45
C GLU A 293 7.26 21.81 -20.53
N CYS A 294 7.18 20.70 -21.23
CA CYS A 294 6.26 20.51 -22.35
C CYS A 294 5.40 19.26 -22.10
N ILE A 295 4.11 19.36 -22.35
CA ILE A 295 3.21 18.21 -22.41
C ILE A 295 2.68 18.09 -23.82
N ALA A 296 2.94 16.95 -24.47
CA ALA A 296 2.50 16.65 -25.82
C ALA A 296 1.58 15.42 -25.84
N VAL A 297 0.47 15.50 -26.56
CA VAL A 297 -0.53 14.43 -26.64
C VAL A 297 -0.82 14.07 -28.08
N LYS A 298 -0.83 12.76 -28.37
CA LYS A 298 -1.28 12.20 -29.64
C LYS A 298 -2.05 10.90 -29.40
N GLY A 299 -3.38 10.96 -29.55
CA GLY A 299 -4.25 9.84 -29.19
C GLY A 299 -4.13 9.54 -27.69
N ILE A 300 -3.67 8.31 -27.39
CA ILE A 300 -3.45 7.84 -26.03
C ILE A 300 -2.00 8.02 -25.52
N LEU A 301 -1.10 8.50 -26.38
CA LEU A 301 0.30 8.78 -26.06
C LEU A 301 0.42 10.19 -25.46
N ILE A 302 1.04 10.28 -24.28
CA ILE A 302 1.34 11.53 -23.58
C ILE A 302 2.84 11.54 -23.28
N ILE A 303 3.52 12.64 -23.59
CA ILE A 303 4.94 12.88 -23.29
C ILE A 303 5.01 14.15 -22.44
N VAL A 304 5.73 14.10 -21.34
CA VAL A 304 5.95 15.20 -20.39
C VAL A 304 7.45 15.48 -20.28
#